data_a59d035802fd14c124aac8626766fc84
#
_entry.id   a59d035802fd14c124aac8626766fc84
#
_cell.length_a   1.000
_cell.length_b   1.000
_cell.length_c   1.000
_cell.angle_alpha   90.00
_cell.angle_beta   90.00
_cell.angle_gamma   90.00
#
_symmetry.space_group_name_H-M   'P 1'
#
loop_
_entity.id
_entity.type
_entity.pdbx_description
1 polymer ?
#
loop_
_entity_poly.entity_id
_entity_poly.type
_entity_poly.pdbx_seq_one_letter_code
_entity_poly.pdbx_strand_id
1 'polypeptide(L)'
;MPTPNVNPWILVHDAARPCVTHKELNDLFACINTCEGAILAVPVTDTIKRASSKENNPIAQIEKTIERTHLWQAQTPQFFPLQKLIDAIQLAQRDNINITDEASAMEHINASVRLIEGRPTNIKITHPGDLA
;
A
#
# COMPACT_ATOMS: atom_id res chain seq x y z
N MET A 1 -15.60 -19.16 25.10
CA MET A 1 -14.85 -17.94 25.48
C MET A 1 -15.38 -16.77 24.68
N PRO A 2 -16.20 -15.95 25.29
CA PRO A 2 -16.68 -14.79 24.57
C PRO A 2 -15.56 -13.75 24.45
N THR A 3 -15.37 -13.26 23.26
CA THR A 3 -14.56 -12.07 23.02
C THR A 3 -15.45 -11.05 22.34
N PRO A 4 -16.52 -10.62 23.00
CA PRO A 4 -17.63 -9.99 22.29
C PRO A 4 -17.34 -8.62 21.73
N ASN A 5 -16.29 -7.93 22.19
CA ASN A 5 -16.06 -6.53 21.82
C ASN A 5 -14.73 -6.29 21.12
N VAL A 6 -14.13 -7.33 20.56
CA VAL A 6 -12.88 -7.19 19.83
C VAL A 6 -13.19 -6.96 18.36
N ASN A 7 -12.83 -5.79 17.86
CA ASN A 7 -12.84 -5.53 16.42
C ASN A 7 -11.52 -6.06 15.86
N PRO A 8 -11.57 -7.18 15.11
CA PRO A 8 -10.34 -7.73 14.56
C PRO A 8 -9.74 -6.82 13.50
N TRP A 9 -8.42 -6.83 13.44
CA TRP A 9 -7.67 -6.19 12.37
C TRP A 9 -7.06 -7.26 11.50
N ILE A 10 -6.86 -6.95 10.23
CA ILE A 10 -6.25 -7.87 9.27
C ILE A 10 -4.93 -7.28 8.76
N LEU A 11 -3.93 -8.14 8.69
CA LEU A 11 -2.64 -7.82 8.10
C LEU A 11 -2.57 -8.48 6.73
N VAL A 12 -2.45 -7.68 5.67
CA VAL A 12 -2.36 -8.18 4.30
C VAL A 12 -0.92 -8.05 3.85
N HIS A 13 -0.34 -9.13 3.38
CA HIS A 13 1.06 -9.16 3.00
C HIS A 13 1.29 -9.88 1.67
N ASP A 14 2.13 -9.28 0.81
CA ASP A 14 2.59 -9.91 -0.42
C ASP A 14 3.54 -11.06 -0.09
N ALA A 15 3.24 -12.26 -0.58
CA ALA A 15 4.15 -13.40 -0.43
C ALA A 15 5.51 -13.13 -1.08
N ALA A 16 5.55 -12.23 -2.07
CA ALA A 16 6.78 -11.88 -2.78
C ALA A 16 7.66 -10.86 -2.04
N ARG A 17 7.30 -10.48 -0.80
CA ARG A 17 8.12 -9.59 0.04
C ARG A 17 8.63 -10.35 1.26
N PRO A 18 9.69 -11.15 1.11
CA PRO A 18 10.15 -12.01 2.22
C PRO A 18 10.98 -11.28 3.26
N CYS A 19 11.35 -10.03 3.03
CA CYS A 19 12.33 -9.32 3.87
C CYS A 19 11.69 -8.42 4.92
N VAL A 20 10.40 -8.57 5.22
CA VAL A 20 9.76 -7.80 6.29
C VAL A 20 10.36 -8.18 7.65
N THR A 21 10.54 -7.20 8.53
CA THR A 21 11.18 -7.40 9.83
C THR A 21 10.16 -7.32 10.97
N HIS A 22 10.56 -7.86 12.13
CA HIS A 22 9.75 -7.75 13.35
C HIS A 22 9.51 -6.28 13.75
N LYS A 23 10.50 -5.41 13.55
CA LYS A 23 10.34 -3.99 13.85
C LYS A 23 9.24 -3.38 13.02
N GLU A 24 9.23 -3.65 11.72
CA GLU A 24 8.20 -3.13 10.82
C GLU A 24 6.81 -3.64 11.20
N LEU A 25 6.70 -4.92 11.56
CA LEU A 25 5.44 -5.49 12.04
C LEU A 25 5.00 -4.83 13.36
N ASN A 26 5.92 -4.63 14.29
CA ASN A 26 5.60 -3.99 15.56
C ASN A 26 5.15 -2.54 15.36
N ASP A 27 5.76 -1.82 14.43
CA ASP A 27 5.38 -0.45 14.13
C ASP A 27 3.95 -0.39 13.57
N LEU A 28 3.58 -1.37 12.73
CA LEU A 28 2.21 -1.48 12.24
C LEU A 28 1.23 -1.82 13.37
N PHE A 29 1.56 -2.80 14.20
CA PHE A 29 0.68 -3.24 15.29
C PHE A 29 0.45 -2.13 16.32
N ALA A 30 1.41 -1.23 16.49
CA ALA A 30 1.25 -0.08 17.38
C ALA A 30 0.16 0.88 16.92
N CYS A 31 -0.29 0.78 15.66
CA CYS A 31 -1.35 1.62 15.12
C CYS A 31 -2.75 1.11 15.42
N ILE A 32 -2.87 -0.07 16.03
CA ILE A 32 -4.19 -0.64 16.33
C ILE A 32 -5.00 0.32 17.21
N ASN A 33 -6.24 0.58 16.82
CA ASN A 33 -7.17 1.49 17.53
C ASN A 33 -6.69 2.95 17.62
N THR A 34 -5.61 3.34 16.92
CA THR A 34 -5.13 4.73 16.92
C THR A 34 -5.34 5.41 15.56
N CYS A 35 -5.70 4.66 14.54
CA CYS A 35 -5.98 5.16 13.21
C CYS A 35 -6.92 4.19 12.50
N GLU A 36 -7.30 4.53 11.27
CA GLU A 36 -8.22 3.70 10.47
C GLU A 36 -7.51 2.72 9.57
N GLY A 37 -6.22 2.61 9.70
CA GLY A 37 -5.37 1.69 8.95
C GLY A 37 -3.95 2.23 8.88
N ALA A 38 -3.02 1.37 8.52
CA ALA A 38 -1.62 1.73 8.36
C ALA A 38 -0.97 0.84 7.31
N ILE A 39 -0.05 1.41 6.56
CA ILE A 39 0.73 0.66 5.58
C ILE A 39 2.21 0.97 5.73
N LEU A 40 3.04 0.01 5.39
CA LEU A 40 4.46 0.30 5.18
C LEU A 40 4.63 0.99 3.83
N ALA A 41 5.50 1.95 3.79
CA ALA A 41 5.82 2.70 2.58
C ALA A 41 7.19 3.34 2.74
N VAL A 42 7.79 3.75 1.62
CA VAL A 42 9.05 4.48 1.63
C VAL A 42 8.91 5.74 0.78
N PRO A 43 9.49 6.87 1.21
CA PRO A 43 9.49 8.07 0.39
C PRO A 43 10.16 7.81 -0.95
N VAL A 44 9.62 8.42 -2.01
CA VAL A 44 10.25 8.36 -3.34
C VAL A 44 11.52 9.20 -3.33
N THR A 45 12.65 8.58 -3.68
CA THR A 45 13.97 9.23 -3.70
C THR A 45 14.46 9.54 -5.10
N ASP A 46 14.09 8.72 -6.08
CA ASP A 46 14.48 8.94 -7.47
C ASP A 46 13.52 9.90 -8.17
N THR A 47 14.03 10.57 -9.18
CA THR A 47 13.18 11.41 -10.04
C THR A 47 12.18 10.53 -10.78
N ILE A 48 10.90 10.92 -10.75
CA ILE A 48 9.81 10.21 -11.41
C ILE A 48 9.44 10.95 -12.67
N LYS A 49 9.40 10.23 -13.78
CA LYS A 49 8.98 10.76 -15.08
C LYS A 49 7.65 10.14 -15.49
N ARG A 50 6.75 10.95 -15.98
CA ARG A 50 5.54 10.45 -16.65
C ARG A 50 5.83 10.31 -18.13
N ALA A 51 5.53 9.13 -18.68
CA ALA A 51 5.63 8.92 -20.12
C ALA A 51 4.38 9.44 -20.83
N SER A 52 4.52 9.92 -22.04
CA SER A 52 3.37 10.28 -22.86
C SER A 52 2.68 9.00 -23.33
N SER A 53 1.34 8.97 -23.24
CA SER A 53 0.54 7.81 -23.65
C SER A 53 -0.01 8.01 -25.05
N LYS A 54 0.83 7.82 -26.09
CA LYS A 54 0.33 7.79 -27.46
C LYS A 54 0.21 6.34 -27.89
N GLU A 55 -1.01 5.89 -28.13
CA GLU A 55 -1.36 4.50 -28.38
C GLU A 55 -0.57 3.85 -29.52
N ASN A 56 -0.10 4.62 -30.51
CA ASN A 56 0.57 4.09 -31.69
C ASN A 56 2.09 4.35 -31.71
N ASN A 57 2.65 4.79 -30.59
CA ASN A 57 4.08 5.06 -30.51
C ASN A 57 4.76 4.00 -29.63
N PRO A 58 5.55 3.07 -30.23
CA PRO A 58 6.26 2.05 -29.44
C PRO A 58 7.41 2.62 -28.62
N ILE A 59 7.80 3.89 -28.85
CA ILE A 59 8.90 4.53 -28.14
C ILE A 59 8.31 5.45 -27.07
N ALA A 60 8.54 5.10 -25.80
CA ALA A 60 8.11 5.93 -24.69
C ALA A 60 8.96 7.21 -24.64
N GLN A 61 8.30 8.34 -24.53
CA GLN A 61 8.96 9.64 -24.39
C GLN A 61 8.49 10.29 -23.09
N ILE A 62 9.35 11.12 -22.53
CA ILE A 62 9.01 11.85 -21.30
C ILE A 62 7.96 12.90 -21.61
N GLU A 63 6.84 12.85 -20.90
CA GLU A 63 5.85 13.91 -20.91
C GLU A 63 6.23 15.01 -19.92
N LYS A 64 6.51 14.61 -18.67
CA LYS A 64 6.90 15.57 -17.63
C LYS A 64 7.55 14.86 -16.45
N THR A 65 8.24 15.65 -15.64
CA THR A 65 8.73 15.21 -14.34
C THR A 65 7.61 15.36 -13.30
N ILE A 66 7.41 14.34 -12.48
CA ILE A 66 6.43 14.38 -11.41
C ILE A 66 7.11 14.95 -10.16
N GLU A 67 6.47 15.94 -9.53
CA GLU A 67 6.93 16.45 -8.25
C GLU A 67 6.86 15.33 -7.20
N ARG A 68 8.01 14.99 -6.61
CA ARG A 68 8.10 13.86 -5.69
C ARG A 68 7.91 14.20 -4.22
N THR A 69 7.77 15.49 -3.90
CA THR A 69 7.46 15.91 -2.53
C THR A 69 6.16 15.25 -2.11
N HIS A 70 6.16 14.57 -0.98
CA HIS A 70 5.02 13.82 -0.45
C HIS A 70 4.60 12.59 -1.28
N LEU A 71 5.44 12.12 -2.20
CA LEU A 71 5.20 10.85 -2.88
C LEU A 71 5.89 9.72 -2.12
N TRP A 72 5.14 8.65 -1.91
CA TRP A 72 5.60 7.45 -1.23
C TRP A 72 5.31 6.23 -2.08
N GLN A 73 6.19 5.24 -2.02
CA GLN A 73 5.96 3.94 -2.64
C GLN A 73 5.34 3.03 -1.61
N ALA A 74 4.12 2.56 -1.86
CA ALA A 74 3.44 1.64 -0.98
C ALA A 74 4.13 0.28 -1.00
N GLN A 75 4.27 -0.30 0.19
CA GLN A 75 4.75 -1.66 0.38
C GLN A 75 3.66 -2.47 1.08
N THR A 76 3.93 -3.70 1.40
CA THR A 76 3.16 -4.49 2.36
C THR A 76 4.11 -5.00 3.45
N PRO A 77 3.61 -5.35 4.65
CA PRO A 77 2.19 -5.50 5.03
C PRO A 77 1.41 -4.21 5.09
N GLN A 78 0.10 -4.35 4.89
CA GLN A 78 -0.89 -3.29 5.11
C GLN A 78 -1.87 -3.79 6.18
N PHE A 79 -2.32 -2.91 7.08
CA PHE A 79 -2.98 -3.32 8.32
C PHE A 79 -4.23 -2.48 8.56
N PHE A 80 -5.39 -3.13 8.65
CA PHE A 80 -6.68 -2.45 8.69
C PHE A 80 -7.67 -3.13 9.61
N PRO A 81 -8.65 -2.39 10.17
CA PRO A 81 -9.82 -3.03 10.76
C PRO A 81 -10.53 -3.91 9.71
N LEU A 82 -10.77 -5.17 10.05
CA LEU A 82 -11.25 -6.15 9.07
C LEU A 82 -12.59 -5.74 8.44
N GLN A 83 -13.58 -5.41 9.28
CA GLN A 83 -14.91 -5.10 8.76
C GLN A 83 -14.89 -3.85 7.90
N LYS A 84 -14.13 -2.85 8.31
CA LYS A 84 -14.01 -1.60 7.55
C LYS A 84 -13.38 -1.85 6.19
N LEU A 85 -12.37 -2.70 6.13
CA LEU A 85 -11.75 -3.07 4.86
C LEU A 85 -12.74 -3.82 3.95
N ILE A 86 -13.47 -4.78 4.50
CA ILE A 86 -14.48 -5.52 3.74
C ILE A 86 -15.50 -4.56 3.13
N ASP A 87 -16.04 -3.66 3.94
CA ASP A 87 -17.03 -2.68 3.49
C ASP A 87 -16.46 -1.77 2.40
N ALA A 88 -15.21 -1.33 2.57
CA ALA A 88 -14.54 -0.48 1.60
C ALA A 88 -14.34 -1.18 0.26
N ILE A 89 -13.91 -2.44 0.27
CA ILE A 89 -13.72 -3.23 -0.94
C ILE A 89 -15.06 -3.44 -1.66
N GLN A 90 -16.12 -3.78 -0.92
CA GLN A 90 -17.44 -3.99 -1.50
C GLN A 90 -17.98 -2.71 -2.13
N LEU A 91 -17.79 -1.57 -1.48
CA LEU A 91 -18.22 -0.28 -2.02
C LEU A 91 -17.42 0.07 -3.28
N ALA A 92 -16.12 -0.13 -3.28
CA ALA A 92 -15.27 0.14 -4.44
C ALA A 92 -15.68 -0.74 -5.63
N GLN A 93 -16.01 -2.00 -5.39
CA GLN A 93 -16.51 -2.90 -6.43
C GLN A 93 -17.85 -2.41 -7.00
N ARG A 94 -18.75 -1.99 -6.13
CA ARG A 94 -20.06 -1.48 -6.55
C ARG A 94 -19.93 -0.19 -7.37
N ASP A 95 -18.97 0.66 -7.02
CA ASP A 95 -18.71 1.93 -7.70
C ASP A 95 -17.78 1.79 -8.91
N ASN A 96 -17.37 0.57 -9.26
CA ASN A 96 -16.44 0.26 -10.35
C ASN A 96 -15.10 0.99 -10.22
N ILE A 97 -14.61 1.12 -8.99
CA ILE A 97 -13.32 1.75 -8.70
C ILE A 97 -12.23 0.69 -8.82
N ASN A 98 -11.17 1.01 -9.56
CA ASN A 98 -10.02 0.13 -9.68
C ASN A 98 -9.21 0.15 -8.39
N ILE A 99 -9.11 -0.99 -7.73
CA ILE A 99 -8.33 -1.15 -6.50
C ILE A 99 -6.94 -1.67 -6.87
N THR A 100 -5.90 -0.89 -6.57
CA THR A 100 -4.51 -1.29 -6.83
C THR A 100 -3.89 -2.00 -5.63
N ASP A 101 -4.29 -1.62 -4.42
CA ASP A 101 -3.93 -2.28 -3.17
C ASP A 101 -5.10 -2.08 -2.18
N GLU A 102 -5.02 -2.70 -1.01
CA GLU A 102 -6.09 -2.59 -0.01
C GLU A 102 -6.23 -1.15 0.48
N ALA A 103 -5.13 -0.41 0.58
CA ALA A 103 -5.18 1.00 0.98
C ALA A 103 -6.03 1.84 0.01
N SER A 104 -6.01 1.53 -1.29
CA SER A 104 -6.79 2.29 -2.26
C SER A 104 -8.30 2.14 -2.02
N ALA A 105 -8.74 0.98 -1.55
CA ALA A 105 -10.14 0.81 -1.16
C ALA A 105 -10.49 1.67 0.06
N MET A 106 -9.59 1.73 1.04
CA MET A 106 -9.77 2.57 2.22
C MET A 106 -9.79 4.05 1.87
N GLU A 107 -8.99 4.47 0.90
CA GLU A 107 -9.00 5.85 0.39
C GLU A 107 -10.37 6.19 -0.21
N HIS A 108 -10.99 5.24 -0.89
CA HIS A 108 -12.29 5.45 -1.53
C HIS A 108 -13.39 5.81 -0.50
N ILE A 109 -13.26 5.34 0.73
CA ILE A 109 -14.20 5.69 1.81
C ILE A 109 -13.67 6.83 2.68
N ASN A 110 -12.63 7.53 2.24
CA ASN A 110 -12.01 8.65 2.96
C ASN A 110 -11.49 8.28 4.35
N ALA A 111 -11.05 7.05 4.53
CA ALA A 111 -10.45 6.61 5.79
C ALA A 111 -9.06 7.22 5.96
N SER A 112 -8.69 7.52 7.19
CA SER A 112 -7.35 7.98 7.55
C SER A 112 -6.40 6.81 7.66
N VAL A 113 -5.60 6.58 6.62
CA VAL A 113 -4.59 5.51 6.59
C VAL A 113 -3.22 6.13 6.82
N ARG A 114 -2.50 5.62 7.82
CA ARG A 114 -1.18 6.13 8.19
C ARG A 114 -0.10 5.49 7.34
N LEU A 115 0.88 6.31 6.93
CA LEU A 115 2.11 5.81 6.31
C LEU A 115 3.13 5.54 7.42
N ILE A 116 3.62 4.32 7.49
CA ILE A 116 4.70 3.92 8.40
C ILE A 116 5.93 3.72 7.54
N GLU A 117 6.99 4.45 7.84
CA GLU A 117 8.20 4.35 7.04
C GLU A 117 8.83 2.97 7.24
N GLY A 118 8.89 2.22 6.15
CA GLY A 118 9.54 0.94 6.08
C GLY A 118 10.96 1.08 5.57
N ARG A 119 11.54 -0.03 5.12
CA ARG A 119 12.90 -0.07 4.61
C ARG A 119 12.87 -0.33 3.11
N PRO A 120 13.78 0.30 2.35
CA PRO A 120 13.93 0.00 0.92
C PRO A 120 14.21 -1.48 0.63
N THR A 121 14.78 -2.21 1.60
CA THR A 121 15.09 -3.63 1.47
C THR A 121 13.89 -4.55 1.59
N ASN A 122 12.72 -4.03 1.95
CA ASN A 122 11.46 -4.79 1.89
C ASN A 122 10.95 -4.83 0.45
N ILE A 123 11.75 -5.43 -0.42
CA ILE A 123 11.50 -5.46 -1.85
C ILE A 123 10.45 -6.50 -2.22
N LYS A 124 9.77 -6.24 -3.32
CA LYS A 124 8.89 -7.21 -3.95
C LYS A 124 9.68 -7.94 -5.04
N ILE A 125 9.83 -9.25 -4.88
CA ILE A 125 10.53 -10.06 -5.87
C ILE A 125 9.63 -10.24 -7.08
N THR A 126 9.99 -9.58 -8.19
CA THR A 126 9.22 -9.60 -9.43
C THR A 126 10.03 -10.10 -10.62
N HIS A 127 11.37 -10.02 -10.54
CA HIS A 127 12.28 -10.41 -11.60
C HIS A 127 13.38 -11.30 -11.05
N PRO A 128 13.98 -12.18 -11.87
CA PRO A 128 15.05 -13.07 -11.39
C PRO A 128 16.23 -12.34 -10.75
N GLY A 129 16.56 -11.14 -11.21
CA GLY A 129 17.65 -10.33 -10.65
C GLY A 129 17.41 -9.91 -9.21
N ASP A 130 16.17 -9.91 -8.72
CA ASP A 130 15.83 -9.53 -7.35
C ASP A 130 16.31 -10.56 -6.34
N LEU A 131 16.65 -11.77 -6.78
CA LEU A 131 17.15 -12.83 -5.93
C LEU A 131 18.68 -12.80 -5.76
N ALA A 132 19.37 -11.94 -6.47
CA ALA A 132 20.83 -11.85 -6.43
C ALA A 132 21.34 -11.09 -5.22
#